data_6a52f5ddcb64aca092bccc22a59f59af
#
_entry.id   6a52f5ddcb64aca092bccc22a59f59af
#
_cell.length_a   1.000
_cell.length_b   1.000
_cell.length_c   1.000
_cell.angle_alpha   90.00
_cell.angle_beta   90.00
_cell.angle_gamma   90.00
#
_symmetry.space_group_name_H-M   'P 1'
#
loop_
_entity.id
_entity.type
_entity.pdbx_description
1 polymer ?
#
loop_
_entity_poly.entity_id
_entity_poly.type
_entity_poly.pdbx_seq_one_letter_code
_entity_poly.pdbx_strand_id
1 'polypeptide(L)'
;MNINKDIFLAKDGHPSLKQFYFIGAPFEKALEFYLKRRIDLSDFYQNLRPKLSYLNEEYSLSQKLDLLSPLEITGFSKYLLLETKSNWSLLIGNNREGTDFSCVEYEAMLWKVKALTIYLKPYFKKDEFGIVAFCLYDGSKPISRHECEARIIQLYKETSRIEFYEYGTPLPFEQTEKYNERLKKNRLTVEMVEEYCKHLGIALFDLDFYQSKAALIEILRNK
;
A
#
# COMPACT_ATOMS: atom_id res chain seq x y z
N MET A 1 -7.35 22.50 -9.13
CA MET A 1 -7.54 21.08 -8.81
C MET A 1 -6.37 20.34 -9.40
N ASN A 2 -5.66 19.57 -8.63
CA ASN A 2 -4.46 18.87 -9.12
C ASN A 2 -4.94 17.57 -9.78
N ILE A 3 -4.98 17.53 -11.10
CA ILE A 3 -5.52 16.42 -11.92
C ILE A 3 -4.93 15.05 -11.49
N ASN A 4 -3.70 15.06 -10.98
CA ASN A 4 -3.02 13.86 -10.54
C ASN A 4 -3.63 13.23 -9.26
N LYS A 5 -4.18 14.04 -8.35
CA LYS A 5 -4.82 13.51 -7.12
C LYS A 5 -6.16 12.83 -7.42
N ASP A 6 -6.81 13.17 -8.51
CA ASP A 6 -8.14 12.62 -8.84
C ASP A 6 -8.06 11.12 -9.17
N ILE A 7 -6.96 10.62 -9.76
CA ILE A 7 -6.76 9.18 -10.00
C ILE A 7 -6.68 8.41 -8.66
N PHE A 8 -6.07 9.03 -7.64
CA PHE A 8 -5.80 8.38 -6.35
C PHE A 8 -6.90 8.59 -5.32
N LEU A 9 -7.65 9.69 -5.38
CA LEU A 9 -8.56 10.11 -4.31
C LEU A 9 -10.00 10.37 -4.78
N ALA A 10 -10.28 10.38 -6.07
CA ALA A 10 -11.64 10.61 -6.56
C ALA A 10 -12.59 9.53 -6.05
N LYS A 11 -13.85 9.93 -5.81
CA LYS A 11 -14.92 8.98 -5.45
C LYS A 11 -15.03 7.86 -6.50
N ASP A 12 -14.72 8.19 -7.75
CA ASP A 12 -14.70 7.31 -8.92
C ASP A 12 -13.26 6.97 -9.36
N GLY A 13 -12.25 7.24 -8.52
CA GLY A 13 -10.87 6.84 -8.73
C GLY A 13 -10.72 5.32 -8.79
N HIS A 14 -9.61 4.84 -9.32
CA HIS A 14 -9.40 3.40 -9.49
C HIS A 14 -9.51 2.71 -8.11
N PRO A 15 -10.44 1.76 -7.92
CA PRO A 15 -10.78 1.24 -6.59
C PRO A 15 -9.61 0.53 -5.88
N SER A 16 -8.62 0.02 -6.63
CA SER A 16 -7.41 -0.59 -6.05
C SER A 16 -6.43 0.41 -5.45
N LEU A 17 -6.59 1.72 -5.72
CA LEU A 17 -5.69 2.77 -5.20
C LEU A 17 -6.13 3.35 -3.85
N LYS A 18 -7.02 2.70 -3.11
CA LYS A 18 -7.33 3.09 -1.73
C LYS A 18 -6.23 2.70 -0.75
N GLN A 19 -5.48 1.68 -1.09
CA GLN A 19 -4.42 1.12 -0.27
C GLN A 19 -3.15 0.96 -1.10
N PHE A 20 -2.02 1.34 -0.51
CA PHE A 20 -0.70 1.26 -1.13
C PHE A 20 0.19 0.42 -0.23
N TYR A 21 0.90 -0.52 -0.81
CA TYR A 21 1.94 -1.26 -0.13
C TYR A 21 3.28 -1.00 -0.79
N PHE A 22 4.11 -0.17 -0.17
CA PHE A 22 5.47 0.10 -0.62
C PHE A 22 6.45 -0.87 0.06
N ILE A 23 7.24 -1.55 -0.75
CA ILE A 23 8.33 -2.43 -0.33
C ILE A 23 9.62 -1.63 -0.44
N GLY A 24 10.39 -1.51 0.65
CA GLY A 24 11.65 -0.78 0.73
C GLY A 24 12.81 -1.51 0.04
N ALA A 25 12.62 -1.81 -1.22
CA ALA A 25 13.58 -2.47 -2.09
C ALA A 25 13.39 -2.04 -3.54
N PRO A 26 14.46 -2.02 -4.38
CA PRO A 26 14.36 -1.80 -5.82
C PRO A 26 13.47 -2.85 -6.48
N PHE A 27 12.87 -2.50 -7.62
CA PHE A 27 11.89 -3.31 -8.34
C PHE A 27 12.28 -4.78 -8.50
N GLU A 28 13.49 -5.09 -8.99
CA GLU A 28 13.91 -6.47 -9.23
C GLU A 28 13.97 -7.28 -7.93
N LYS A 29 14.44 -6.65 -6.86
CA LYS A 29 14.53 -7.30 -5.55
C LYS A 29 13.16 -7.52 -4.93
N ALA A 30 12.28 -6.54 -5.02
CA ALA A 30 10.90 -6.65 -4.56
C ALA A 30 10.14 -7.74 -5.34
N LEU A 31 10.36 -7.83 -6.66
CA LEU A 31 9.78 -8.87 -7.50
C LEU A 31 10.28 -10.27 -7.13
N GLU A 32 11.60 -10.42 -6.91
CA GLU A 32 12.20 -11.69 -6.44
C GLU A 32 11.57 -12.14 -5.12
N PHE A 33 11.48 -11.24 -4.14
CA PHE A 33 10.88 -11.51 -2.84
C PHE A 33 9.43 -11.97 -2.97
N TYR A 34 8.65 -11.21 -3.72
CA TYR A 34 7.23 -11.48 -3.84
C TYR A 34 6.94 -12.76 -4.60
N LEU A 35 7.65 -13.02 -5.71
CA LEU A 35 7.51 -14.27 -6.47
C LEU A 35 7.91 -15.49 -5.64
N LYS A 36 9.04 -15.43 -4.93
CA LYS A 36 9.46 -16.51 -4.03
C LYS A 36 8.36 -16.82 -3.01
N ARG A 37 7.82 -15.78 -2.37
CA ARG A 37 6.72 -15.93 -1.40
C ARG A 37 5.49 -16.59 -2.03
N ARG A 38 5.14 -16.24 -3.28
CA ARG A 38 3.98 -16.83 -3.97
C ARG A 38 4.26 -18.28 -4.40
N ILE A 39 5.49 -18.61 -4.76
CA ILE A 39 5.91 -20.00 -5.06
C ILE A 39 5.84 -20.85 -3.77
N ASP A 40 6.42 -20.40 -2.67
CA ASP A 40 6.37 -21.08 -1.39
C ASP A 40 4.93 -21.36 -0.96
N LEU A 41 4.01 -20.40 -1.12
CA LEU A 41 2.58 -20.58 -0.86
C LEU A 41 1.91 -21.54 -1.84
N SER A 42 2.32 -21.55 -3.11
CA SER A 42 1.82 -22.47 -4.13
C SER A 42 2.18 -23.92 -3.80
N ASP A 43 3.41 -24.14 -3.34
CA ASP A 43 3.88 -25.46 -2.94
C ASP A 43 3.10 -25.99 -1.73
N PHE A 44 2.77 -25.10 -0.79
CA PHE A 44 1.95 -25.43 0.36
C PHE A 44 0.49 -25.78 -0.02
N TYR A 45 -0.14 -24.96 -0.88
CA TYR A 45 -1.54 -25.15 -1.28
C TYR A 45 -1.74 -26.09 -2.48
N GLN A 46 -0.65 -26.48 -3.17
CA GLN A 46 -0.57 -27.46 -4.28
C GLN A 46 -1.40 -27.17 -5.55
N ASN A 47 -2.31 -26.20 -5.52
CA ASN A 47 -3.24 -25.91 -6.61
C ASN A 47 -3.17 -24.47 -7.13
N LEU A 48 -2.18 -23.71 -6.68
CA LEU A 48 -1.96 -22.32 -7.10
C LEU A 48 -0.63 -22.20 -7.82
N ARG A 49 -0.56 -21.39 -8.87
CA ARG A 49 0.70 -21.07 -9.56
C ARG A 49 0.75 -19.60 -9.92
N PRO A 50 1.83 -18.88 -9.57
CA PRO A 50 2.03 -17.53 -10.04
C PRO A 50 2.43 -17.55 -11.53
N LYS A 51 1.77 -16.72 -12.33
CA LYS A 51 2.16 -16.39 -13.70
C LYS A 51 2.65 -14.95 -13.72
N LEU A 52 3.85 -14.72 -14.22
CA LEU A 52 4.49 -13.42 -14.33
C LEU A 52 4.37 -12.89 -15.77
N SER A 53 3.99 -11.63 -15.91
CA SER A 53 4.05 -10.88 -17.15
C SER A 53 4.70 -9.51 -16.91
N TYR A 54 5.80 -9.23 -17.62
CA TYR A 54 6.40 -7.88 -17.59
C TYR A 54 5.59 -6.93 -18.47
N LEU A 55 5.41 -5.72 -17.98
CA LEU A 55 4.75 -4.64 -18.72
C LEU A 55 5.80 -3.60 -19.11
N ASN A 56 5.73 -3.17 -20.36
CA ASN A 56 6.65 -2.21 -20.95
C ASN A 56 6.12 -0.76 -20.84
N GLU A 57 6.85 0.16 -21.44
CA GLU A 57 6.57 1.61 -21.44
C GLU A 57 5.30 2.02 -22.20
N GLU A 58 4.74 1.14 -23.02
CA GLU A 58 3.55 1.45 -23.81
C GLU A 58 2.28 1.62 -22.97
N TYR A 59 2.29 1.11 -21.72
CA TYR A 59 1.15 1.21 -20.83
C TYR A 59 1.26 2.43 -19.90
N SER A 60 0.29 3.32 -19.94
CA SER A 60 0.11 4.34 -18.89
C SER A 60 -0.19 3.69 -17.54
N LEU A 61 -0.03 4.44 -16.44
CA LEU A 61 -0.38 3.95 -15.10
C LEU A 61 -1.83 3.47 -15.02
N SER A 62 -2.77 4.22 -15.60
CA SER A 62 -4.19 3.83 -15.63
C SER A 62 -4.38 2.49 -16.35
N GLN A 63 -3.78 2.32 -17.53
CA GLN A 63 -3.88 1.06 -18.27
C GLN A 63 -3.27 -0.13 -17.50
N LYS A 64 -2.16 0.10 -16.77
CA LYS A 64 -1.56 -0.94 -15.91
C LYS A 64 -2.52 -1.33 -14.77
N LEU A 65 -3.19 -0.35 -14.17
CA LEU A 65 -4.19 -0.59 -13.12
C LEU A 65 -5.42 -1.34 -13.64
N ASP A 66 -5.87 -1.05 -14.87
CA ASP A 66 -6.98 -1.74 -15.50
C ASP A 66 -6.73 -3.25 -15.68
N LEU A 67 -5.47 -3.67 -15.79
CA LEU A 67 -5.10 -5.10 -15.87
C LEU A 67 -5.40 -5.87 -14.58
N LEU A 68 -5.58 -5.17 -13.46
CA LEU A 68 -6.03 -5.78 -12.21
C LEU A 68 -7.50 -6.24 -12.27
N SER A 69 -8.26 -5.81 -13.25
CA SER A 69 -9.64 -6.25 -13.42
C SER A 69 -9.74 -7.75 -13.80
N PRO A 70 -10.80 -8.47 -13.39
CA PRO A 70 -11.87 -8.02 -12.49
C PRO A 70 -11.36 -7.87 -11.05
N LEU A 71 -11.98 -6.93 -10.30
CA LEU A 71 -11.66 -6.77 -8.90
C LEU A 71 -12.37 -7.83 -8.07
N GLU A 72 -11.62 -8.46 -7.18
CA GLU A 72 -12.13 -9.46 -6.26
C GLU A 72 -12.86 -8.80 -5.07
N ILE A 73 -13.86 -9.49 -4.52
CA ILE A 73 -14.54 -9.09 -3.28
C ILE A 73 -13.80 -9.69 -2.10
N THR A 74 -13.36 -10.96 -2.26
CA THR A 74 -12.62 -11.69 -1.22
C THR A 74 -11.35 -12.28 -1.83
N GLY A 75 -10.22 -12.07 -1.15
CA GLY A 75 -8.93 -12.56 -1.62
C GLY A 75 -8.32 -11.73 -2.75
N PHE A 76 -7.32 -12.31 -3.37
CA PHE A 76 -6.54 -11.68 -4.45
C PHE A 76 -6.15 -12.72 -5.47
N SER A 77 -6.34 -12.43 -6.74
CA SER A 77 -5.90 -13.28 -7.85
C SER A 77 -4.86 -12.60 -8.74
N LYS A 78 -4.70 -11.28 -8.61
CA LYS A 78 -3.73 -10.50 -9.38
C LYS A 78 -3.03 -9.47 -8.50
N TYR A 79 -1.78 -9.23 -8.81
CA TYR A 79 -0.96 -8.19 -8.20
C TYR A 79 -0.17 -7.45 -9.28
N LEU A 80 -0.09 -6.15 -9.14
CA LEU A 80 0.72 -5.28 -9.96
C LEU A 80 1.87 -4.72 -9.11
N LEU A 81 3.11 -5.04 -9.49
CA LEU A 81 4.29 -4.43 -8.92
C LEU A 81 4.78 -3.34 -9.86
N LEU A 82 4.98 -2.14 -9.33
CA LEU A 82 5.44 -0.96 -10.05
C LEU A 82 6.83 -0.53 -9.55
N GLU A 83 7.71 -0.24 -10.49
CA GLU A 83 8.95 0.48 -10.22
C GLU A 83 8.66 1.94 -9.89
N THR A 84 9.45 2.54 -8.98
CA THR A 84 9.37 3.96 -8.65
C THR A 84 10.72 4.67 -8.88
N LYS A 85 10.72 5.99 -8.90
CA LYS A 85 11.96 6.81 -8.98
C LYS A 85 12.79 6.80 -7.68
N SER A 86 12.49 5.92 -6.74
CA SER A 86 13.21 5.79 -5.48
C SER A 86 13.57 4.32 -5.20
N ASN A 87 14.11 4.07 -4.00
CA ASN A 87 14.42 2.71 -3.57
C ASN A 87 13.18 1.97 -2.98
N TRP A 88 11.98 2.39 -3.39
CA TRP A 88 10.73 1.75 -3.04
C TRP A 88 10.06 1.17 -4.27
N SER A 89 9.37 0.05 -4.12
CA SER A 89 8.50 -0.52 -5.15
C SER A 89 7.07 -0.57 -4.63
N LEU A 90 6.10 -0.23 -5.46
CA LEU A 90 4.68 -0.24 -5.08
C LEU A 90 4.02 -1.55 -5.52
N LEU A 91 3.42 -2.27 -4.58
CA LEU A 91 2.60 -3.44 -4.83
C LEU A 91 1.12 -3.10 -4.66
N ILE A 92 0.30 -3.47 -5.64
CA ILE A 92 -1.15 -3.26 -5.64
C ILE A 92 -1.85 -4.59 -5.93
N GLY A 93 -2.80 -4.97 -5.10
CA GLY A 93 -3.65 -6.15 -5.33
C GLY A 93 -4.99 -5.81 -5.98
N ASN A 94 -5.66 -6.80 -6.57
CA ASN A 94 -6.93 -6.62 -7.27
C ASN A 94 -8.17 -6.75 -6.38
N ASN A 95 -8.07 -6.43 -5.11
CA ASN A 95 -9.25 -6.40 -4.23
C ASN A 95 -9.94 -5.02 -4.31
N ARG A 96 -11.27 -5.00 -4.21
CA ARG A 96 -12.09 -3.76 -4.22
C ARG A 96 -11.79 -2.82 -3.05
N GLU A 97 -11.34 -3.36 -1.93
CA GLU A 97 -10.99 -2.55 -0.75
C GLU A 97 -9.50 -2.20 -0.72
N GLY A 98 -8.74 -2.63 -1.73
CA GLY A 98 -7.31 -2.34 -1.89
C GLY A 98 -6.41 -3.52 -1.58
N THR A 99 -5.13 -3.26 -1.34
CA THR A 99 -4.11 -4.30 -1.11
C THR A 99 -4.24 -4.90 0.29
N ASP A 100 -4.03 -6.21 0.42
CA ASP A 100 -4.05 -6.89 1.71
C ASP A 100 -2.83 -6.52 2.57
N PHE A 101 -3.09 -5.97 3.75
CA PHE A 101 -2.05 -5.59 4.71
C PHE A 101 -1.78 -6.65 5.78
N SER A 102 -2.57 -7.72 5.81
CA SER A 102 -2.48 -8.72 6.89
C SER A 102 -1.13 -9.43 6.96
N CYS A 103 -0.35 -9.42 5.87
CA CYS A 103 0.94 -10.08 5.79
C CYS A 103 2.15 -9.12 5.73
N VAL A 104 1.94 -7.80 5.68
CA VAL A 104 3.03 -6.83 5.47
C VAL A 104 4.09 -6.90 6.56
N GLU A 105 3.71 -7.01 7.82
CA GLU A 105 4.63 -7.16 8.94
C GLU A 105 5.51 -8.40 8.77
N TYR A 106 4.85 -9.52 8.46
CA TYR A 106 5.54 -10.80 8.24
C TYR A 106 6.47 -10.73 7.03
N GLU A 107 6.02 -10.12 5.93
CA GLU A 107 6.81 -9.97 4.70
C GLU A 107 8.00 -9.02 4.93
N ALA A 108 7.80 -7.88 5.61
CA ALA A 108 8.89 -6.97 5.99
C ALA A 108 9.97 -7.71 6.80
N MET A 109 9.57 -8.50 7.79
CA MET A 109 10.47 -9.31 8.62
C MET A 109 11.20 -10.38 7.79
N LEU A 110 10.44 -11.13 6.97
CA LEU A 110 10.98 -12.21 6.15
C LEU A 110 12.04 -11.71 5.17
N TRP A 111 11.78 -10.55 4.56
CA TRP A 111 12.67 -9.96 3.57
C TRP A 111 13.72 -9.03 4.15
N LYS A 112 13.63 -8.73 5.46
CA LYS A 112 14.53 -7.81 6.20
C LYS A 112 14.59 -6.42 5.56
N VAL A 113 13.43 -5.92 5.14
CA VAL A 113 13.26 -4.60 4.51
C VAL A 113 12.31 -3.73 5.31
N LYS A 114 12.35 -2.42 5.04
CA LYS A 114 11.26 -1.54 5.44
C LYS A 114 10.05 -1.79 4.54
N ALA A 115 8.85 -1.62 5.12
CA ALA A 115 7.60 -1.62 4.38
C ALA A 115 6.75 -0.45 4.84
N LEU A 116 5.98 0.13 3.93
CA LEU A 116 5.05 1.21 4.25
C LEU A 116 3.69 0.87 3.67
N THR A 117 2.68 0.87 4.52
CA THR A 117 1.30 0.80 4.06
C THR A 117 0.60 2.12 4.28
N ILE A 118 -0.16 2.55 3.28
CA ILE A 118 -0.95 3.76 3.30
C ILE A 118 -2.37 3.38 2.94
N TYR A 119 -3.33 3.87 3.71
CA TYR A 119 -4.74 3.70 3.39
C TYR A 119 -5.40 5.07 3.31
N LEU A 120 -6.03 5.38 2.18
CA LEU A 120 -6.64 6.67 1.91
C LEU A 120 -8.10 6.50 1.46
N LYS A 121 -8.99 6.57 2.42
CA LYS A 121 -10.45 6.67 2.22
C LYS A 121 -10.97 7.78 3.14
N PRO A 122 -10.63 9.06 2.84
CA PRO A 122 -10.83 10.18 3.76
C PRO A 122 -12.30 10.64 3.88
N TYR A 123 -13.26 9.84 3.42
CA TYR A 123 -14.68 10.20 3.42
C TYR A 123 -15.32 9.74 4.73
N PHE A 124 -15.31 10.61 5.74
CA PHE A 124 -15.92 10.34 7.05
C PHE A 124 -17.41 10.74 7.09
N LYS A 125 -18.21 10.28 6.10
CA LYS A 125 -19.64 10.53 6.07
C LYS A 125 -20.37 9.66 7.11
N LYS A 126 -21.64 10.06 7.41
CA LYS A 126 -22.50 9.25 8.25
C LYS A 126 -22.70 7.90 7.55
N ASP A 127 -22.60 6.82 8.32
CA ASP A 127 -22.81 5.43 7.88
C ASP A 127 -21.81 4.90 6.81
N GLU A 128 -20.71 5.60 6.55
CA GLU A 128 -19.61 5.12 5.70
C GLU A 128 -18.35 4.87 6.53
N PHE A 129 -17.63 3.80 6.19
CA PHE A 129 -16.27 3.57 6.71
C PHE A 129 -15.31 4.57 6.06
N GLY A 130 -14.50 5.21 6.88
CA GLY A 130 -13.45 6.11 6.42
C GLY A 130 -12.14 5.82 7.16
N ILE A 131 -11.02 5.95 6.47
CA ILE A 131 -9.70 5.77 7.06
C ILE A 131 -8.66 6.61 6.33
N VAL A 132 -7.74 7.19 7.11
CA VAL A 132 -6.44 7.70 6.66
C VAL A 132 -5.41 7.03 7.53
N ALA A 133 -4.46 6.31 6.94
CA ALA A 133 -3.44 5.61 7.71
C ALA A 133 -2.06 5.70 7.06
N PHE A 134 -1.05 5.77 7.92
CA PHE A 134 0.37 5.69 7.59
C PHE A 134 1.00 4.67 8.55
N CYS A 135 1.45 3.53 8.02
CA CYS A 135 1.99 2.45 8.83
C CYS A 135 3.35 2.03 8.27
N LEU A 136 4.41 2.42 8.99
CA LEU A 136 5.80 2.09 8.65
C LEU A 136 6.26 0.89 9.47
N TYR A 137 6.82 -0.10 8.79
CA TYR A 137 7.39 -1.30 9.35
C TYR A 137 8.90 -1.33 9.09
N ASP A 138 9.68 -1.87 10.04
CA ASP A 138 11.12 -2.07 9.88
C ASP A 138 11.49 -3.54 10.14
N GLY A 139 11.56 -4.31 9.07
CA GLY A 139 11.94 -5.73 9.12
C GLY A 139 13.41 -5.99 9.32
N SER A 140 14.28 -4.95 9.40
CA SER A 140 15.70 -5.11 9.66
C SER A 140 16.04 -5.48 11.11
N LYS A 141 15.08 -5.32 12.02
CA LYS A 141 15.21 -5.56 13.47
C LYS A 141 14.25 -6.67 13.96
N PRO A 142 14.34 -7.88 13.45
CA PRO A 142 13.31 -8.87 13.78
C PRO A 142 13.65 -9.60 15.08
N ILE A 143 12.78 -9.53 16.05
CA ILE A 143 12.67 -10.53 17.12
C ILE A 143 11.29 -11.16 17.05
N SER A 144 10.25 -10.39 16.77
CA SER A 144 8.89 -10.91 16.56
C SER A 144 8.15 -10.11 15.48
N ARG A 145 7.03 -10.65 14.99
CA ARG A 145 6.18 -9.98 14.01
C ARG A 145 5.75 -8.58 14.46
N HIS A 146 5.37 -8.42 15.72
CA HIS A 146 4.89 -7.15 16.28
C HIS A 146 6.01 -6.11 16.47
N GLU A 147 7.26 -6.54 16.56
CA GLU A 147 8.41 -5.62 16.71
C GLU A 147 8.82 -4.96 15.39
N CYS A 148 8.26 -5.41 14.26
CA CYS A 148 8.43 -4.75 12.98
C CYS A 148 7.65 -3.43 12.87
N GLU A 149 6.65 -3.19 13.73
CA GLU A 149 5.87 -1.94 13.73
C GLU A 149 6.74 -0.78 14.21
N ALA A 150 7.33 -0.05 13.28
CA ALA A 150 8.19 1.10 13.61
C ALA A 150 7.36 2.35 13.93
N ARG A 151 6.32 2.61 13.13
CA ARG A 151 5.40 3.74 13.35
C ARG A 151 4.03 3.48 12.72
N ILE A 152 2.98 3.54 13.51
CA ILE A 152 1.59 3.40 13.07
C ILE A 152 0.84 4.68 13.42
N ILE A 153 0.17 5.29 12.47
CA ILE A 153 -0.69 6.46 12.66
C ILE A 153 -1.97 6.22 11.86
N GLN A 154 -3.10 6.23 12.53
CA GLN A 154 -4.38 5.92 11.90
C GLN A 154 -5.48 6.84 12.41
N LEU A 155 -6.25 7.35 11.48
CA LEU A 155 -7.51 8.02 11.73
C LEU A 155 -8.61 7.23 11.04
N TYR A 156 -9.53 6.66 11.77
CA TYR A 156 -10.55 5.79 11.19
C TYR A 156 -11.93 6.03 11.81
N LYS A 157 -12.96 5.69 11.05
CA LYS A 157 -14.35 5.71 11.48
C LYS A 157 -14.98 4.37 11.13
N GLU A 158 -15.30 3.60 12.13
CA GLU A 158 -15.90 2.29 11.96
C GLU A 158 -17.44 2.34 12.06
N THR A 159 -17.96 3.08 13.00
CA THR A 159 -19.42 3.23 13.20
C THR A 159 -19.84 4.69 13.16
N SER A 160 -20.03 5.32 14.33
CA SER A 160 -20.46 6.72 14.46
C SER A 160 -19.33 7.66 14.88
N ARG A 161 -18.21 7.14 15.38
CA ARG A 161 -17.14 7.94 15.97
C ARG A 161 -15.87 7.82 15.13
N ILE A 162 -15.17 8.97 15.01
CA ILE A 162 -13.82 9.01 14.46
C ILE A 162 -12.85 8.72 15.60
N GLU A 163 -11.98 7.75 15.40
CA GLU A 163 -10.93 7.39 16.34
C GLU A 163 -9.56 7.71 15.72
N PHE A 164 -8.65 8.12 16.61
CA PHE A 164 -7.25 8.35 16.26
C PHE A 164 -6.39 7.41 17.09
N TYR A 165 -5.51 6.70 16.43
CA TYR A 165 -4.58 5.75 17.04
C TYR A 165 -3.17 6.03 16.55
N GLU A 166 -2.20 5.96 17.45
CA GLU A 166 -0.78 5.99 17.12
C GLU A 166 0.00 5.00 17.97
N TYR A 167 1.07 4.48 17.38
CA TYR A 167 2.02 3.58 18.03
C TYR A 167 3.42 3.81 17.49
N GLY A 168 4.43 3.56 18.32
CA GLY A 168 5.84 3.71 17.98
C GLY A 168 6.38 5.12 18.22
N THR A 169 7.67 5.30 17.99
CA THR A 169 8.34 6.58 18.18
C THR A 169 8.05 7.52 17.00
N PRO A 170 7.59 8.76 17.25
CA PRO A 170 7.38 9.74 16.20
C PRO A 170 8.63 9.96 15.35
N LEU A 171 8.44 10.06 14.04
CA LEU A 171 9.50 10.37 13.10
C LEU A 171 9.81 11.88 13.13
N PRO A 172 11.06 12.31 12.85
CA PRO A 172 11.44 13.71 13.01
C PRO A 172 10.65 14.72 12.17
N PHE A 173 9.98 14.27 11.13
CA PHE A 173 9.21 15.08 10.22
C PHE A 173 7.70 15.06 10.49
N GLU A 174 7.24 14.36 11.53
CA GLU A 174 5.82 14.31 11.88
C GLU A 174 5.32 15.62 12.49
N GLN A 175 4.09 15.97 12.17
CA GLN A 175 3.39 17.11 12.74
C GLN A 175 2.67 16.70 14.05
N THR A 176 3.45 16.29 15.06
CA THR A 176 2.92 15.70 16.29
C THR A 176 2.01 16.64 17.09
N GLU A 177 2.17 17.96 16.93
CA GLU A 177 1.30 18.97 17.51
C GLU A 177 -0.16 18.82 17.04
N LYS A 178 -0.38 18.32 15.80
CA LYS A 178 -1.69 18.05 15.23
C LYS A 178 -2.41 16.88 15.90
N TYR A 179 -1.68 15.93 16.46
CA TYR A 179 -2.27 14.73 17.05
C TYR A 179 -3.14 15.03 18.28
N ASN A 180 -2.97 16.22 18.87
CA ASN A 180 -3.75 16.70 19.99
C ASN A 180 -4.90 17.65 19.60
N GLU A 181 -5.15 17.85 18.31
CA GLU A 181 -6.25 18.68 17.83
C GLU A 181 -7.59 18.23 18.42
N ARG A 182 -8.43 19.21 18.83
CA ARG A 182 -9.76 18.92 19.41
C ARG A 182 -10.64 18.12 18.45
N LEU A 183 -10.62 18.49 17.18
CA LEU A 183 -11.34 17.78 16.13
C LEU A 183 -10.50 16.62 15.61
N LYS A 184 -10.81 15.40 16.02
CA LYS A 184 -10.06 14.20 15.65
C LYS A 184 -9.78 14.10 14.14
N LYS A 185 -10.74 14.53 13.28
CA LYS A 185 -10.57 14.52 11.82
C LYS A 185 -9.38 15.34 11.29
N ASN A 186 -8.86 16.26 12.11
CA ASN A 186 -7.72 17.11 11.76
C ASN A 186 -6.37 16.52 12.24
N ARG A 187 -6.41 15.43 13.00
CA ARG A 187 -5.21 14.83 13.61
C ARG A 187 -4.32 14.13 12.60
N LEU A 188 -4.93 13.58 11.54
CA LEU A 188 -4.20 13.00 10.41
C LEU A 188 -4.99 13.28 9.13
N THR A 189 -4.38 14.01 8.20
CA THR A 189 -4.98 14.34 6.91
C THR A 189 -4.21 13.67 5.77
N VAL A 190 -4.80 13.66 4.58
CA VAL A 190 -4.16 13.15 3.35
C VAL A 190 -2.88 13.93 3.05
N GLU A 191 -2.91 15.26 3.26
CA GLU A 191 -1.77 16.14 3.02
C GLU A 191 -0.61 15.84 3.98
N MET A 192 -0.90 15.53 5.24
CA MET A 192 0.12 15.09 6.20
C MET A 192 0.75 13.77 5.76
N VAL A 193 -0.06 12.79 5.35
CA VAL A 193 0.45 11.51 4.83
C VAL A 193 1.30 11.72 3.58
N GLU A 194 0.87 12.57 2.64
CA GLU A 194 1.66 12.93 1.47
C GLU A 194 3.02 13.51 1.85
N GLU A 195 3.05 14.43 2.82
CA GLU A 195 4.29 15.03 3.30
C GLU A 195 5.21 14.02 3.98
N TYR A 196 4.66 13.13 4.81
CA TYR A 196 5.44 12.05 5.45
C TYR A 196 6.05 11.11 4.41
N CYS A 197 5.30 10.81 3.34
CA CYS A 197 5.80 10.00 2.23
C CYS A 197 6.97 10.68 1.51
N LYS A 198 6.90 12.00 1.27
CA LYS A 198 8.00 12.77 0.64
C LYS A 198 9.29 12.67 1.43
N HIS A 199 9.23 12.73 2.76
CA HIS A 199 10.40 12.53 3.62
C HIS A 199 11.01 11.13 3.54
N LEU A 200 10.22 10.13 3.13
CA LEU A 200 10.69 8.79 2.83
C LEU A 200 11.13 8.60 1.37
N GLY A 201 11.11 9.67 0.56
CA GLY A 201 11.43 9.62 -0.87
C GLY A 201 10.31 9.05 -1.74
N ILE A 202 9.06 9.13 -1.28
CA ILE A 202 7.87 8.64 -2.00
C ILE A 202 7.01 9.84 -2.40
N ALA A 203 6.96 10.14 -3.69
CA ALA A 203 6.08 11.17 -4.25
C ALA A 203 4.70 10.56 -4.59
N LEU A 204 3.88 10.36 -3.54
CA LEU A 204 2.68 9.53 -3.54
C LEU A 204 1.68 9.86 -4.67
N PHE A 205 1.48 11.13 -4.98
CA PHE A 205 0.52 11.62 -5.98
C PHE A 205 1.16 12.14 -7.25
N ASP A 206 2.46 11.94 -7.44
CA ASP A 206 3.16 12.28 -8.67
C ASP A 206 3.13 11.09 -9.62
N LEU A 207 2.43 11.21 -10.76
CA LEU A 207 2.35 10.15 -11.76
C LEU A 207 3.73 9.80 -12.35
N ASP A 208 4.61 10.78 -12.46
CA ASP A 208 5.96 10.59 -12.98
C ASP A 208 6.88 9.87 -11.98
N PHE A 209 6.47 9.75 -10.73
CA PHE A 209 7.17 8.97 -9.72
C PHE A 209 7.13 7.47 -10.03
N TYR A 210 6.04 7.00 -10.62
CA TYR A 210 5.85 5.61 -11.00
C TYR A 210 6.45 5.37 -12.38
N GLN A 211 7.53 4.59 -12.42
CA GLN A 211 8.29 4.31 -13.64
C GLN A 211 7.49 3.46 -14.64
N SER A 212 7.99 3.42 -15.85
CA SER A 212 7.40 2.61 -16.93
C SER A 212 7.42 1.11 -16.63
N LYS A 213 8.43 0.63 -15.91
CA LYS A 213 8.63 -0.80 -15.64
C LYS A 213 7.62 -1.30 -14.60
N ALA A 214 6.93 -2.39 -14.95
CA ALA A 214 5.97 -3.03 -14.08
C ALA A 214 5.92 -4.54 -14.32
N ALA A 215 5.37 -5.26 -13.34
CA ALA A 215 5.11 -6.69 -13.44
C ALA A 215 3.69 -7.02 -12.97
N LEU A 216 2.92 -7.71 -13.80
CA LEU A 216 1.64 -8.30 -13.44
C LEU A 216 1.88 -9.75 -12.99
N ILE A 217 1.42 -10.07 -11.79
CA ILE A 217 1.52 -11.41 -11.19
C ILE A 217 0.09 -11.94 -11.03
N GLU A 218 -0.25 -12.99 -11.78
CA GLU A 218 -1.56 -13.65 -11.73
C GLU A 218 -1.44 -14.96 -10.95
N ILE A 219 -2.31 -15.19 -9.99
CA ILE A 219 -2.37 -16.46 -9.24
C ILE A 219 -3.39 -17.37 -9.90
N LEU A 220 -2.89 -18.30 -10.69
CA LEU A 220 -3.71 -19.27 -11.41
C LEU A 220 -4.03 -20.45 -10.52
N ARG A 221 -5.29 -20.93 -10.57
CA ARG A 221 -5.70 -22.20 -9.97
C ARG A 221 -5.49 -23.33 -10.97
N ASN A 222 -4.77 -24.36 -10.60
CA ASN A 222 -4.73 -25.59 -11.39
C ASN A 222 -6.15 -26.20 -11.38
N LYS A 223 -6.65 -26.52 -12.57
CA LYS A 223 -7.92 -27.26 -12.71
C LYS A 223 -7.74 -28.71 -12.33
#